data_bb2379af380edf4243d14d89005e246b
#
_entry.id   bb2379af380edf4243d14d89005e246b
#
_cell.length_a   1.000
_cell.length_b   1.000
_cell.length_c   1.000
_cell.angle_alpha   90.00
_cell.angle_beta   90.00
_cell.angle_gamma   90.00
#
_symmetry.space_group_name_H-M   'P 1'
#
loop_
_entity.id
_entity.type
_entity.pdbx_description
1 polymer ?
#
loop_
_entity_poly.entity_id
_entity_poly.type
_entity_poly.pdbx_seq_one_letter_code
_entity_poly.pdbx_strand_id
1 'polypeptide(L)'
;MTYKEGLKRSNKMVSTVHRQWMILKYLSRSAEHKTTEEILDYLTAEGVNQTLRTVQRDLAFLADIFPLQCDRDGHEVRWYWLRDSRTELMAGLSFSDSISLLLVKSSLTSLLPKLLFKGLESQFALAASTLSKSKVLANWSQKFASVGLELSSSPPTIDEQVLERVQNAVLREQQLEVSYQAIHQSEPKTYQLAPLALLLRGQVLYLLATVGEHTDVRRFAMHRMLAAELYGEANLKRDFKLQGYLDAGGMQFTSEGSAGLITFKARVKVQQANHLEEQPLSGDMQLSKIDDEWCLLTATVIDSWQLRWWIMSHAANIEVLGPENLRANIVQTLTNSLSLYKK
;
A
#
# COMPACT_ATOMS: atom_id res chain seq x y z
N MET A 1 4.51 0.69 -51.74
CA MET A 1 3.51 0.85 -50.63
C MET A 1 4.01 1.94 -49.74
N THR A 2 3.38 3.10 -49.77
CA THR A 2 3.87 4.30 -49.09
C THR A 2 3.46 4.31 -47.61
N TYR A 3 4.32 4.85 -46.75
CA TYR A 3 4.15 5.00 -45.29
C TYR A 3 2.79 5.60 -44.87
N LYS A 4 2.14 6.37 -45.74
CA LYS A 4 0.79 6.92 -45.54
C LYS A 4 -0.35 5.88 -45.58
N GLU A 5 -0.21 4.77 -46.30
CA GLU A 5 -1.22 3.70 -46.35
C GLU A 5 -1.20 2.82 -45.07
N GLY A 6 -0.02 2.63 -44.50
CA GLY A 6 0.13 1.92 -43.22
C GLY A 6 -0.51 2.67 -42.03
N LEU A 7 -0.35 4.00 -42.00
CA LEU A 7 -0.97 4.87 -40.96
C LEU A 7 -2.49 4.93 -41.08
N LYS A 8 -3.07 4.91 -42.30
CA LYS A 8 -4.53 4.87 -42.47
C LYS A 8 -5.14 3.52 -42.03
N ARG A 9 -4.44 2.40 -42.24
CA ARG A 9 -4.88 1.08 -41.79
C ARG A 9 -4.78 0.94 -40.27
N SER A 10 -3.72 1.44 -39.66
CA SER A 10 -3.54 1.45 -38.20
C SER A 10 -4.62 2.29 -37.50
N ASN A 11 -4.93 3.50 -38.00
CA ASN A 11 -5.96 4.36 -37.41
C ASN A 11 -7.38 3.76 -37.56
N LYS A 12 -7.68 3.03 -38.64
CA LYS A 12 -8.98 2.37 -38.83
C LYS A 12 -9.14 1.16 -37.89
N MET A 13 -8.06 0.45 -37.62
CA MET A 13 -8.06 -0.69 -36.70
C MET A 13 -8.22 -0.24 -35.24
N VAL A 14 -7.52 0.82 -34.82
CA VAL A 14 -7.64 1.42 -33.49
C VAL A 14 -9.08 1.93 -33.26
N SER A 15 -9.71 2.56 -34.26
CA SER A 15 -11.10 3.05 -34.14
C SER A 15 -12.11 1.90 -33.98
N THR A 16 -11.90 0.76 -34.64
CA THR A 16 -12.81 -0.42 -34.55
C THR A 16 -12.68 -1.07 -33.16
N VAL A 17 -11.47 -1.32 -32.68
CA VAL A 17 -11.22 -1.88 -31.35
C VAL A 17 -11.77 -0.95 -30.25
N HIS A 18 -11.54 0.34 -30.38
CA HIS A 18 -12.05 1.32 -29.42
C HIS A 18 -13.59 1.31 -29.37
N ARG A 19 -14.27 1.29 -30.52
CA ARG A 19 -15.72 1.22 -30.59
C ARG A 19 -16.28 -0.06 -29.98
N GLN A 20 -15.71 -1.22 -30.34
CA GLN A 20 -16.11 -2.52 -29.79
C GLN A 20 -15.91 -2.58 -28.28
N TRP A 21 -14.82 -2.02 -27.76
CA TRP A 21 -14.59 -1.89 -26.32
C TRP A 21 -15.67 -1.03 -25.64
N MET A 22 -16.09 0.06 -26.26
CA MET A 22 -17.15 0.92 -25.71
C MET A 22 -18.50 0.20 -25.66
N ILE A 23 -18.87 -0.58 -26.71
CA ILE A 23 -20.07 -1.41 -26.72
C ILE A 23 -20.04 -2.40 -25.56
N LEU A 24 -18.95 -3.13 -25.38
CA LEU A 24 -18.79 -4.07 -24.27
C LEU A 24 -18.90 -3.40 -22.92
N LYS A 25 -18.24 -2.24 -22.74
CA LYS A 25 -18.29 -1.45 -21.51
C LYS A 25 -19.72 -0.96 -21.19
N TYR A 26 -20.45 -0.53 -22.19
CA TYR A 26 -21.82 -0.08 -22.03
C TYR A 26 -22.77 -1.22 -21.61
N LEU A 27 -22.73 -2.35 -22.33
CA LEU A 27 -23.56 -3.51 -22.04
C LEU A 27 -23.20 -4.16 -20.71
N SER A 28 -21.94 -4.24 -20.35
CA SER A 28 -21.52 -4.84 -19.07
C SER A 28 -21.99 -4.05 -17.84
N ARG A 29 -22.23 -2.75 -17.97
CA ARG A 29 -22.71 -1.86 -16.91
C ARG A 29 -24.24 -1.76 -16.87
N SER A 30 -24.90 -2.03 -17.98
CA SER A 30 -26.37 -1.95 -18.06
C SER A 30 -27.02 -3.12 -17.33
N ALA A 31 -27.96 -2.81 -16.44
CA ALA A 31 -28.81 -3.83 -15.81
C ALA A 31 -29.96 -4.28 -16.73
N GLU A 32 -30.30 -3.47 -17.72
CA GLU A 32 -31.41 -3.63 -18.65
C GLU A 32 -30.91 -4.08 -20.02
N HIS A 33 -31.79 -4.74 -20.78
CA HIS A 33 -31.58 -5.10 -22.18
C HIS A 33 -31.59 -3.82 -23.03
N LYS A 34 -30.61 -3.61 -23.90
CA LYS A 34 -30.41 -2.39 -24.68
C LYS A 34 -30.67 -2.65 -26.18
N THR A 35 -31.44 -1.78 -26.82
CA THR A 35 -31.66 -1.84 -28.26
C THR A 35 -30.40 -1.44 -29.03
N THR A 36 -30.28 -1.81 -30.29
CA THR A 36 -29.14 -1.41 -31.14
C THR A 36 -29.10 0.11 -31.32
N GLU A 37 -30.26 0.77 -31.32
CA GLU A 37 -30.39 2.23 -31.39
C GLU A 37 -29.88 2.92 -30.14
N GLU A 38 -30.24 2.46 -28.94
CA GLU A 38 -29.70 2.97 -27.67
C GLU A 38 -28.17 2.84 -27.59
N ILE A 39 -27.61 1.74 -28.14
CA ILE A 39 -26.16 1.53 -28.20
C ILE A 39 -25.51 2.52 -29.20
N LEU A 40 -26.16 2.77 -30.32
CA LEU A 40 -25.71 3.75 -31.30
C LEU A 40 -25.73 5.17 -30.73
N ASP A 41 -26.79 5.54 -30.00
CA ASP A 41 -26.93 6.82 -29.35
C ASP A 41 -25.84 7.03 -28.28
N TYR A 42 -25.57 6.00 -27.47
CA TYR A 42 -24.46 6.03 -26.53
C TYR A 42 -23.12 6.27 -27.23
N LEU A 43 -22.82 5.54 -28.32
CA LEU A 43 -21.57 5.72 -29.08
C LEU A 43 -21.47 7.13 -29.67
N THR A 44 -22.58 7.67 -30.13
CA THR A 44 -22.65 9.02 -30.73
C THR A 44 -22.41 10.08 -29.65
N ALA A 45 -22.99 9.92 -28.46
CA ALA A 45 -22.76 10.80 -27.32
C ALA A 45 -21.29 10.81 -26.85
N GLU A 46 -20.60 9.68 -27.00
CA GLU A 46 -19.16 9.56 -26.70
C GLU A 46 -18.26 9.99 -27.89
N GLY A 47 -18.82 10.59 -28.94
CA GLY A 47 -18.08 11.10 -30.09
C GLY A 47 -17.71 10.07 -31.17
N VAL A 48 -18.27 8.85 -31.09
CA VAL A 48 -18.02 7.78 -32.06
C VAL A 48 -19.20 7.66 -33.04
N ASN A 49 -19.17 8.45 -34.11
CA ASN A 49 -20.21 8.46 -35.14
C ASN A 49 -20.13 7.23 -36.04
N GLN A 50 -21.13 6.39 -36.03
CA GLN A 50 -21.23 5.16 -36.79
C GLN A 50 -22.64 4.96 -37.37
N THR A 51 -22.80 3.98 -38.29
CA THR A 51 -24.10 3.59 -38.78
C THR A 51 -24.67 2.43 -37.97
N LEU A 52 -25.99 2.32 -37.90
CA LEU A 52 -26.69 1.22 -37.25
C LEU A 52 -26.19 -0.16 -37.73
N ARG A 53 -25.97 -0.30 -39.07
CA ARG A 53 -25.45 -1.52 -39.69
C ARG A 53 -24.04 -1.87 -39.17
N THR A 54 -23.20 -0.87 -38.84
CA THR A 54 -21.87 -1.10 -38.32
C THR A 54 -21.97 -1.62 -36.88
N VAL A 55 -22.85 -1.03 -36.05
CA VAL A 55 -23.09 -1.47 -34.67
C VAL A 55 -23.67 -2.89 -34.62
N GLN A 56 -24.64 -3.21 -35.50
CA GLN A 56 -25.18 -4.56 -35.61
C GLN A 56 -24.14 -5.61 -35.96
N ARG A 57 -23.23 -5.28 -36.92
CA ARG A 57 -22.14 -6.19 -37.27
C ARG A 57 -21.13 -6.36 -36.15
N ASP A 58 -20.81 -5.30 -35.40
CA ASP A 58 -19.94 -5.39 -34.27
C ASP A 58 -20.58 -6.21 -33.12
N LEU A 59 -21.86 -6.03 -32.85
CA LEU A 59 -22.59 -6.80 -31.85
C LEU A 59 -22.64 -8.30 -32.19
N ALA A 60 -22.89 -8.64 -33.46
CA ALA A 60 -22.86 -10.02 -33.92
C ALA A 60 -21.46 -10.63 -33.75
N PHE A 61 -20.42 -9.91 -34.15
CA PHE A 61 -19.03 -10.35 -33.96
C PHE A 61 -18.66 -10.51 -32.47
N LEU A 62 -19.10 -9.56 -31.65
CA LEU A 62 -18.83 -9.61 -30.21
C LEU A 62 -19.59 -10.74 -29.50
N ALA A 63 -20.79 -11.10 -29.98
CA ALA A 63 -21.58 -12.21 -29.43
C ALA A 63 -20.95 -13.58 -29.70
N ASP A 64 -20.13 -13.71 -30.77
CA ASP A 64 -19.37 -14.93 -31.03
C ASP A 64 -18.19 -15.14 -30.04
N ILE A 65 -17.71 -14.06 -29.45
CA ILE A 65 -16.50 -14.06 -28.60
C ILE A 65 -16.85 -13.88 -27.12
N PHE A 66 -17.88 -13.08 -26.83
CA PHE A 66 -18.29 -12.69 -25.48
C PHE A 66 -19.70 -13.21 -25.16
N PRO A 67 -20.03 -13.42 -23.89
CA PRO A 67 -21.33 -13.92 -23.48
C PRO A 67 -22.41 -12.84 -23.59
N LEU A 68 -22.57 -12.31 -24.80
CA LEU A 68 -23.66 -11.43 -25.19
C LEU A 68 -24.82 -12.26 -25.79
N GLN A 69 -26.01 -11.96 -25.38
CA GLN A 69 -27.22 -12.52 -25.96
C GLN A 69 -28.14 -11.42 -26.46
N CYS A 70 -29.00 -11.77 -27.35
CA CYS A 70 -30.04 -10.88 -27.82
C CYS A 70 -31.42 -11.58 -27.73
N ASP A 71 -32.40 -10.83 -27.26
CA ASP A 71 -33.81 -11.17 -27.35
C ASP A 71 -34.44 -10.46 -28.52
N ARG A 72 -35.31 -11.16 -29.24
CA ARG A 72 -36.12 -10.58 -30.33
C ARG A 72 -37.56 -10.46 -29.87
N ASP A 73 -38.01 -9.23 -29.71
CA ASP A 73 -39.41 -8.91 -29.43
C ASP A 73 -39.97 -8.17 -30.66
N GLY A 74 -40.65 -8.94 -31.55
CA GLY A 74 -41.14 -8.42 -32.82
C GLY A 74 -40.04 -7.96 -33.75
N HIS A 75 -39.96 -6.65 -34.01
CA HIS A 75 -38.94 -6.02 -34.88
C HIS A 75 -37.73 -5.48 -34.10
N GLU A 76 -37.77 -5.42 -32.76
CA GLU A 76 -36.68 -4.94 -31.95
C GLU A 76 -35.77 -6.06 -31.53
N VAL A 77 -34.46 -5.83 -31.62
CA VAL A 77 -33.40 -6.70 -31.12
C VAL A 77 -32.75 -6.02 -29.91
N ARG A 78 -32.90 -6.63 -28.72
CA ARG A 78 -32.38 -6.13 -27.46
C ARG A 78 -31.20 -6.98 -27.02
N TRP A 79 -30.09 -6.36 -26.81
CA TRP A 79 -28.81 -6.96 -26.42
C TRP A 79 -28.59 -6.84 -24.93
N TYR A 80 -28.11 -7.92 -24.31
CA TYR A 80 -27.75 -7.92 -22.90
C TYR A 80 -26.58 -8.84 -22.62
N TRP A 81 -25.98 -8.60 -21.50
CA TRP A 81 -24.90 -9.41 -20.97
C TRP A 81 -25.49 -10.52 -20.09
N LEU A 82 -25.09 -11.79 -20.29
CA LEU A 82 -25.49 -12.91 -19.42
C LEU A 82 -25.00 -12.64 -18.00
N ARG A 83 -25.90 -12.61 -17.01
CA ARG A 83 -25.60 -12.20 -15.63
C ARG A 83 -24.52 -13.03 -14.96
N ASP A 84 -24.46 -14.33 -15.23
CA ASP A 84 -23.45 -15.24 -14.63
C ASP A 84 -22.06 -15.10 -15.27
N SER A 85 -21.96 -14.46 -16.41
CA SER A 85 -20.71 -14.28 -17.16
C SER A 85 -20.13 -12.84 -17.08
N ARG A 86 -20.78 -11.92 -16.35
CA ARG A 86 -20.23 -10.57 -16.09
C ARG A 86 -18.86 -10.59 -15.46
N THR A 87 -18.55 -11.66 -14.77
CA THR A 87 -17.25 -11.88 -14.13
C THR A 87 -16.12 -12.19 -15.14
N GLU A 88 -16.45 -12.62 -16.35
CA GLU A 88 -15.45 -13.06 -17.35
C GLU A 88 -14.93 -11.94 -18.26
N LEU A 89 -15.62 -10.79 -18.32
CA LEU A 89 -15.18 -9.65 -19.16
C LEU A 89 -14.19 -8.69 -18.50
N MET A 90 -14.16 -8.62 -17.21
CA MET A 90 -12.98 -8.11 -16.53
C MET A 90 -11.91 -9.16 -16.78
N ALA A 91 -10.94 -8.88 -17.65
CA ALA A 91 -9.83 -9.75 -18.01
C ALA A 91 -9.55 -10.71 -16.87
N GLY A 92 -10.02 -11.97 -17.02
CA GLY A 92 -10.07 -12.89 -15.91
C GLY A 92 -8.69 -12.87 -15.29
N LEU A 93 -8.61 -12.62 -13.99
CA LEU A 93 -7.33 -12.67 -13.30
C LEU A 93 -6.71 -13.99 -13.68
N SER A 94 -5.52 -13.95 -14.26
CA SER A 94 -4.80 -15.17 -14.55
C SER A 94 -4.64 -15.93 -13.22
N PHE A 95 -4.40 -17.20 -13.30
CA PHE A 95 -4.11 -18.00 -12.12
C PHE A 95 -2.97 -17.39 -11.27
N SER A 96 -1.89 -16.97 -11.93
CA SER A 96 -0.74 -16.30 -11.32
C SER A 96 -1.13 -14.99 -10.64
N ASP A 97 -1.95 -14.17 -11.30
CA ASP A 97 -2.42 -12.89 -10.77
C ASP A 97 -3.32 -13.11 -9.54
N SER A 98 -4.19 -14.14 -9.59
CA SER A 98 -5.06 -14.49 -8.46
C SER A 98 -4.27 -14.90 -7.23
N ILE A 99 -3.21 -15.72 -7.40
CA ILE A 99 -2.30 -16.08 -6.31
C ILE A 99 -1.62 -14.82 -5.78
N SER A 100 -1.01 -14.03 -6.66
CA SER A 100 -0.29 -12.81 -6.28
C SER A 100 -1.18 -11.85 -5.50
N LEU A 101 -2.44 -11.65 -5.94
CA LEU A 101 -3.40 -10.78 -5.27
C LEU A 101 -3.77 -11.29 -3.87
N LEU A 102 -3.97 -12.60 -3.70
CA LEU A 102 -4.26 -13.18 -2.39
C LEU A 102 -3.04 -13.21 -1.46
N LEU A 103 -1.82 -13.35 -1.99
CA LEU A 103 -0.58 -13.21 -1.22
C LEU A 103 -0.43 -11.77 -0.72
N VAL A 104 -0.64 -10.79 -1.59
CA VAL A 104 -0.66 -9.36 -1.21
C VAL A 104 -1.69 -9.12 -0.12
N LYS A 105 -2.92 -9.65 -0.28
CA LYS A 105 -3.96 -9.54 0.76
C LYS A 105 -3.47 -10.12 2.09
N SER A 106 -2.97 -11.35 2.11
CA SER A 106 -2.54 -12.02 3.34
C SER A 106 -1.37 -11.30 4.02
N SER A 107 -0.40 -10.81 3.24
CA SER A 107 0.77 -10.09 3.75
C SER A 107 0.43 -8.70 4.28
N LEU A 108 -0.52 -8.00 3.65
CA LEU A 108 -0.86 -6.63 4.01
C LEU A 108 -2.01 -6.53 5.03
N THR A 109 -2.85 -7.56 5.19
CA THR A 109 -3.98 -7.52 6.14
C THR A 109 -3.53 -7.32 7.59
N SER A 110 -2.33 -7.80 7.94
CA SER A 110 -1.75 -7.57 9.27
C SER A 110 -1.10 -6.18 9.41
N LEU A 111 -0.81 -5.52 8.28
CA LEU A 111 -0.04 -4.27 8.25
C LEU A 111 -0.93 -3.05 7.98
N LEU A 112 -2.01 -3.21 7.20
CA LEU A 112 -2.85 -2.10 6.76
C LEU A 112 -4.24 -2.14 7.42
N PRO A 113 -4.82 -0.99 7.73
CA PRO A 113 -6.22 -0.90 8.14
C PRO A 113 -7.15 -1.56 7.12
N LYS A 114 -8.15 -2.32 7.62
CA LYS A 114 -9.12 -3.04 6.76
C LYS A 114 -9.78 -2.14 5.71
N LEU A 115 -9.93 -0.88 6.04
CA LEU A 115 -10.57 0.11 5.17
C LEU A 115 -9.83 0.35 3.86
N LEU A 116 -8.50 0.28 3.86
CA LEU A 116 -7.69 0.44 2.64
C LEU A 116 -7.92 -0.68 1.63
N PHE A 117 -8.43 -1.83 2.08
CA PHE A 117 -8.77 -2.96 1.22
C PHE A 117 -10.18 -2.89 0.63
N LYS A 118 -11.06 -2.00 1.13
CA LYS A 118 -12.47 -1.91 0.70
C LYS A 118 -12.59 -1.72 -0.82
N GLY A 119 -11.71 -0.92 -1.42
CA GLY A 119 -11.67 -0.72 -2.88
C GLY A 119 -11.20 -1.94 -3.68
N LEU A 120 -10.53 -2.92 -3.04
CA LEU A 120 -9.99 -4.12 -3.66
C LEU A 120 -10.78 -5.40 -3.32
N GLU A 121 -11.86 -5.30 -2.54
CA GLU A 121 -12.63 -6.48 -2.10
C GLU A 121 -13.18 -7.29 -3.27
N SER A 122 -13.67 -6.62 -4.32
CA SER A 122 -14.17 -7.28 -5.52
C SER A 122 -13.08 -8.06 -6.26
N GLN A 123 -11.87 -7.50 -6.36
CA GLN A 123 -10.72 -8.16 -6.97
C GLN A 123 -10.25 -9.36 -6.14
N PHE A 124 -10.24 -9.24 -4.82
CA PHE A 124 -9.92 -10.35 -3.92
C PHE A 124 -10.97 -11.47 -3.98
N ALA A 125 -12.26 -11.13 -4.06
CA ALA A 125 -13.33 -12.10 -4.25
C ALA A 125 -13.20 -12.82 -5.60
N LEU A 126 -12.90 -12.09 -6.68
CA LEU A 126 -12.65 -12.64 -8.00
C LEU A 126 -11.45 -13.58 -7.99
N ALA A 127 -10.32 -13.17 -7.38
CA ALA A 127 -9.14 -14.02 -7.25
C ALA A 127 -9.44 -15.31 -6.48
N ALA A 128 -10.17 -15.21 -5.36
CA ALA A 128 -10.57 -16.38 -4.59
C ALA A 128 -11.48 -17.31 -5.39
N SER A 129 -12.47 -16.78 -6.15
CA SER A 129 -13.34 -17.58 -7.00
C SER A 129 -12.60 -18.27 -8.13
N THR A 130 -11.61 -17.60 -8.74
CA THR A 130 -10.76 -18.17 -9.80
C THR A 130 -9.95 -19.36 -9.27
N LEU A 131 -9.38 -19.25 -8.07
CA LEU A 131 -8.63 -20.35 -7.45
C LEU A 131 -9.52 -21.50 -6.96
N SER A 132 -10.75 -21.22 -6.51
CA SER A 132 -11.67 -22.25 -6.02
C SER A 132 -12.16 -23.21 -7.12
N LYS A 133 -12.10 -22.81 -8.38
CA LYS A 133 -12.41 -23.67 -9.55
C LYS A 133 -11.46 -24.88 -9.68
N SER A 134 -10.29 -24.83 -9.03
CA SER A 134 -9.30 -25.92 -9.04
C SER A 134 -9.15 -26.53 -7.64
N LYS A 135 -9.44 -27.84 -7.48
CA LYS A 135 -9.29 -28.54 -6.20
C LYS A 135 -7.87 -28.51 -5.63
N VAL A 136 -6.85 -28.45 -6.48
CA VAL A 136 -5.43 -28.39 -6.06
C VAL A 136 -5.11 -27.03 -5.46
N LEU A 137 -5.84 -25.99 -5.85
CA LEU A 137 -5.51 -24.60 -5.61
C LEU A 137 -6.43 -23.93 -4.60
N ALA A 138 -7.60 -24.56 -4.33
CA ALA A 138 -8.54 -24.07 -3.30
C ALA A 138 -7.87 -23.93 -1.91
N ASN A 139 -6.85 -24.77 -1.64
CA ASN A 139 -6.12 -24.75 -0.37
C ASN A 139 -4.83 -23.91 -0.41
N TRP A 140 -4.57 -23.17 -1.50
CA TRP A 140 -3.35 -22.38 -1.63
C TRP A 140 -3.21 -21.32 -0.52
N SER A 141 -4.29 -20.61 -0.20
CA SER A 141 -4.32 -19.59 0.86
C SER A 141 -3.95 -20.15 2.25
N GLN A 142 -4.13 -21.45 2.48
CA GLN A 142 -3.76 -22.12 3.72
C GLN A 142 -2.27 -22.53 3.77
N LYS A 143 -1.58 -22.47 2.64
CA LYS A 143 -0.17 -22.89 2.52
C LYS A 143 0.80 -21.71 2.60
N PHE A 144 0.29 -20.50 2.71
CA PHE A 144 1.11 -19.29 2.76
C PHE A 144 0.66 -18.41 3.91
N ALA A 145 1.58 -18.02 4.77
CA ALA A 145 1.36 -17.08 5.86
C ALA A 145 2.57 -16.16 5.99
N SER A 146 2.32 -14.90 6.31
CA SER A 146 3.35 -13.95 6.72
C SER A 146 3.28 -13.80 8.24
N VAL A 147 4.40 -14.00 8.91
CA VAL A 147 4.53 -13.81 10.36
C VAL A 147 5.48 -12.65 10.59
N GLY A 148 5.00 -11.60 11.24
CA GLY A 148 5.85 -10.45 11.60
C GLY A 148 6.86 -10.84 12.68
N LEU A 149 8.01 -10.17 12.69
CA LEU A 149 9.07 -10.37 13.70
C LEU A 149 8.69 -9.81 15.07
N GLU A 150 7.74 -8.89 15.12
CA GLU A 150 7.29 -8.24 16.36
C GLU A 150 6.18 -9.05 17.04
N LEU A 151 6.06 -8.87 18.38
CA LEU A 151 4.94 -9.42 19.13
C LEU A 151 3.63 -8.93 18.49
N SER A 152 2.75 -9.87 18.12
CA SER A 152 1.48 -9.54 17.48
C SER A 152 0.60 -8.70 18.40
N SER A 153 0.51 -7.41 18.11
CA SER A 153 -0.48 -6.50 18.68
C SER A 153 -1.60 -6.27 17.67
N SER A 154 -2.81 -6.01 18.14
CA SER A 154 -3.89 -5.63 17.22
C SER A 154 -3.63 -4.23 16.66
N PRO A 155 -3.82 -4.00 15.36
CA PRO A 155 -3.69 -2.67 14.78
C PRO A 155 -4.72 -1.72 15.43
N PRO A 156 -4.34 -0.48 15.72
CA PRO A 156 -5.26 0.49 16.30
C PRO A 156 -6.36 0.83 15.29
N THR A 157 -7.58 1.03 15.80
CA THR A 157 -8.72 1.42 14.98
C THR A 157 -8.59 2.87 14.55
N ILE A 158 -8.83 3.15 13.28
CA ILE A 158 -8.88 4.49 12.70
C ILE A 158 -10.32 4.74 12.26
N ASP A 159 -10.85 5.93 12.52
CA ASP A 159 -12.15 6.34 12.03
C ASP A 159 -12.16 6.40 10.49
N GLU A 160 -13.21 5.83 9.86
CA GLU A 160 -13.28 5.73 8.40
C GLU A 160 -13.32 7.10 7.71
N GLN A 161 -14.07 8.05 8.28
CA GLN A 161 -14.21 9.38 7.70
C GLN A 161 -12.91 10.18 7.84
N VAL A 162 -12.24 10.05 8.98
CA VAL A 162 -10.92 10.66 9.20
C VAL A 162 -9.91 10.12 8.18
N LEU A 163 -9.87 8.80 7.98
CA LEU A 163 -8.94 8.20 7.03
C LEU A 163 -9.20 8.67 5.60
N GLU A 164 -10.47 8.66 5.16
CA GLU A 164 -10.86 9.11 3.82
C GLU A 164 -10.49 10.58 3.57
N ARG A 165 -10.79 11.47 4.54
CA ARG A 165 -10.47 12.90 4.43
C ARG A 165 -8.96 13.14 4.37
N VAL A 166 -8.21 12.46 5.22
CA VAL A 166 -6.74 12.59 5.22
C VAL A 166 -6.13 12.05 3.92
N GLN A 167 -6.60 10.90 3.41
CA GLN A 167 -6.16 10.38 2.12
C GLN A 167 -6.46 11.35 0.96
N ASN A 168 -7.67 11.91 0.94
CA ASN A 168 -8.06 12.89 -0.06
C ASN A 168 -7.18 14.15 0.02
N ALA A 169 -6.88 14.63 1.23
CA ALA A 169 -6.04 15.80 1.44
C ALA A 169 -4.59 15.56 0.98
N VAL A 170 -4.02 14.38 1.26
CA VAL A 170 -2.67 14.01 0.77
C VAL A 170 -2.66 13.93 -0.76
N LEU A 171 -3.66 13.30 -1.39
CA LEU A 171 -3.75 13.15 -2.84
C LEU A 171 -3.95 14.48 -3.58
N ARG A 172 -4.70 15.41 -2.98
CA ARG A 172 -5.03 16.70 -3.58
C ARG A 172 -4.14 17.83 -3.10
N GLU A 173 -3.16 17.53 -2.25
CA GLU A 173 -2.27 18.50 -1.62
C GLU A 173 -3.03 19.64 -0.90
N GLN A 174 -4.17 19.31 -0.26
CA GLN A 174 -5.02 20.25 0.47
C GLN A 174 -4.68 20.27 1.96
N GLN A 175 -4.91 21.40 2.61
CA GLN A 175 -4.74 21.51 4.06
C GLN A 175 -5.87 20.83 4.82
N LEU A 176 -5.57 20.44 6.05
CA LEU A 176 -6.50 19.80 6.99
C LEU A 176 -6.56 20.57 8.30
N GLU A 177 -7.76 20.73 8.83
CA GLU A 177 -7.98 21.01 10.24
C GLU A 177 -8.27 19.70 10.97
N VAL A 178 -7.45 19.36 11.97
CA VAL A 178 -7.49 18.07 12.64
C VAL A 178 -7.61 18.24 14.15
N SER A 179 -8.62 17.59 14.75
CA SER A 179 -8.68 17.39 16.20
C SER A 179 -7.84 16.17 16.57
N TYR A 180 -6.79 16.37 17.37
CA TYR A 180 -5.79 15.36 17.69
C TYR A 180 -5.53 15.26 19.18
N GLN A 181 -5.54 14.03 19.72
CA GLN A 181 -5.24 13.76 21.12
C GLN A 181 -3.90 13.04 21.25
N ALA A 182 -2.87 13.77 21.69
CA ALA A 182 -1.55 13.17 21.93
C ALA A 182 -1.58 12.30 23.21
N ILE A 183 -0.69 11.29 23.26
CA ILE A 183 -0.68 10.29 24.34
C ILE A 183 -0.51 10.89 25.76
N HIS A 184 0.14 12.05 25.84
CA HIS A 184 0.41 12.73 27.12
C HIS A 184 -0.52 13.95 27.36
N GLN A 185 -1.55 14.11 26.54
CA GLN A 185 -2.50 15.21 26.66
C GLN A 185 -3.86 14.67 27.10
N SER A 186 -4.44 15.30 28.11
CA SER A 186 -5.77 14.95 28.62
C SER A 186 -6.90 15.41 27.69
N GLU A 187 -6.66 16.48 26.91
CA GLU A 187 -7.66 17.06 26.02
C GLU A 187 -7.15 17.11 24.58
N PRO A 188 -8.03 16.93 23.59
CA PRO A 188 -7.66 17.06 22.19
C PRO A 188 -7.34 18.51 21.84
N LYS A 189 -6.39 18.71 20.90
CA LYS A 189 -6.04 20.01 20.32
C LYS A 189 -6.32 20.03 18.83
N THR A 190 -6.76 21.18 18.37
CA THR A 190 -6.95 21.42 16.93
C THR A 190 -5.64 21.91 16.30
N TYR A 191 -5.30 21.29 15.17
CA TYR A 191 -4.12 21.62 14.37
C TYR A 191 -4.51 21.90 12.94
N GLN A 192 -3.92 22.92 12.35
CA GLN A 192 -3.92 23.16 10.91
C GLN A 192 -2.71 22.47 10.33
N LEU A 193 -2.94 21.43 9.53
CA LEU A 193 -1.92 20.57 8.98
C LEU A 193 -1.79 20.74 7.48
N ALA A 194 -0.57 20.85 6.99
CA ALA A 194 -0.25 20.68 5.58
C ALA A 194 0.27 19.25 5.37
N PRO A 195 -0.57 18.33 4.83
CA PRO A 195 -0.25 16.93 4.66
C PRO A 195 0.86 16.74 3.63
N LEU A 196 1.81 15.85 3.93
CA LEU A 196 2.96 15.56 3.06
C LEU A 196 2.97 14.11 2.57
N ALA A 197 2.73 13.14 3.48
CA ALA A 197 2.71 11.72 3.15
C ALA A 197 2.01 10.89 4.21
N LEU A 198 1.51 9.70 3.81
CA LEU A 198 1.07 8.65 4.73
C LEU A 198 2.18 7.60 4.83
N LEU A 199 2.44 7.14 6.05
CA LEU A 199 3.50 6.18 6.33
C LEU A 199 3.04 5.15 7.36
N LEU A 200 3.19 3.88 7.00
CA LEU A 200 2.95 2.77 7.91
C LEU A 200 4.24 2.37 8.60
N ARG A 201 4.20 2.30 9.95
CA ARG A 201 5.30 1.79 10.75
C ARG A 201 4.78 0.73 11.72
N GLY A 202 5.23 -0.50 11.53
CA GLY A 202 4.60 -1.64 12.17
C GLY A 202 3.11 -1.67 11.82
N GLN A 203 2.24 -1.60 12.83
CA GLN A 203 0.78 -1.59 12.64
C GLN A 203 0.15 -0.19 12.77
N VAL A 204 0.97 0.86 12.92
CA VAL A 204 0.49 2.23 13.11
C VAL A 204 0.66 3.04 11.83
N LEU A 205 -0.45 3.58 11.32
CA LEU A 205 -0.45 4.52 10.20
C LEU A 205 -0.23 5.94 10.73
N TYR A 206 0.72 6.65 10.13
CA TYR A 206 1.08 8.03 10.46
C TYR A 206 0.82 8.95 9.27
N LEU A 207 0.31 10.14 9.57
CA LEU A 207 0.38 11.29 8.66
C LEU A 207 1.67 12.05 8.96
N LEU A 208 2.48 12.28 7.93
CA LEU A 208 3.55 13.28 7.95
C LEU A 208 2.98 14.61 7.48
N ALA A 209 3.13 15.65 8.28
CA ALA A 209 2.58 16.97 7.99
C ALA A 209 3.42 18.06 8.63
N THR A 210 3.31 19.29 8.12
CA THR A 210 3.74 20.49 8.84
C THR A 210 2.54 21.14 9.52
N VAL A 211 2.79 21.96 10.55
CA VAL A 211 1.74 22.59 11.38
C VAL A 211 1.74 24.09 11.13
N GLY A 212 0.62 24.63 10.62
CA GLY A 212 0.53 26.07 10.30
C GLY A 212 1.66 26.52 9.38
N GLU A 213 2.36 27.57 9.77
CA GLU A 213 3.50 28.12 9.02
C GLU A 213 4.85 27.43 9.32
N HIS A 214 4.86 26.47 10.25
CA HIS A 214 6.10 25.77 10.60
C HIS A 214 6.59 24.87 9.46
N THR A 215 7.91 24.82 9.28
CA THR A 215 8.52 24.00 8.23
C THR A 215 8.89 22.59 8.69
N ASP A 216 8.88 22.35 9.99
CA ASP A 216 9.26 21.05 10.58
C ASP A 216 8.21 19.98 10.26
N VAL A 217 8.67 18.84 9.76
CA VAL A 217 7.81 17.68 9.51
C VAL A 217 7.51 16.98 10.82
N ARG A 218 6.23 16.91 11.17
CA ARG A 218 5.73 16.22 12.36
C ARG A 218 4.96 14.96 11.96
N ARG A 219 4.90 14.02 12.89
CA ARG A 219 4.25 12.73 12.76
C ARG A 219 2.98 12.71 13.58
N PHE A 220 1.85 12.44 12.95
CA PHE A 220 0.54 12.33 13.59
C PHE A 220 0.04 10.90 13.43
N ALA A 221 -0.12 10.17 14.53
CA ALA A 221 -0.67 8.82 14.48
C ALA A 221 -2.17 8.90 14.14
N MET A 222 -2.59 8.28 13.05
CA MET A 222 -3.95 8.41 12.48
C MET A 222 -5.04 7.99 13.49
N HIS A 223 -4.82 6.96 14.28
CA HIS A 223 -5.77 6.48 15.28
C HIS A 223 -6.00 7.45 16.46
N ARG A 224 -5.23 8.53 16.54
CA ARG A 224 -5.39 9.60 17.55
C ARG A 224 -6.04 10.84 16.98
N MET A 225 -6.42 10.82 15.72
CA MET A 225 -7.22 11.87 15.09
C MET A 225 -8.69 11.58 15.39
N LEU A 226 -9.35 12.50 16.07
CA LEU A 226 -10.76 12.40 16.43
C LEU A 226 -11.67 12.97 15.36
N ALA A 227 -11.18 13.97 14.62
CA ALA A 227 -11.85 14.58 13.47
C ALA A 227 -10.80 15.14 12.51
N ALA A 228 -11.16 15.18 11.24
CA ALA A 228 -10.37 15.82 10.19
C ALA A 228 -11.31 16.50 9.20
N GLU A 229 -11.04 17.74 8.84
CA GLU A 229 -11.79 18.50 7.85
C GLU A 229 -10.84 19.11 6.84
N LEU A 230 -11.25 19.19 5.58
CA LEU A 230 -10.49 19.91 4.56
C LEU A 230 -10.52 21.40 4.89
N TYR A 231 -9.36 22.01 4.97
CA TYR A 231 -9.20 23.42 5.34
C TYR A 231 -8.29 24.13 4.35
N GLY A 232 -8.74 25.29 3.86
CA GLY A 232 -7.92 26.17 3.04
C GLY A 232 -7.53 25.62 1.66
N GLU A 233 -6.59 26.34 1.03
CA GLU A 233 -6.09 26.05 -0.30
C GLU A 233 -5.07 24.89 -0.30
N ALA A 234 -4.63 24.50 -1.52
CA ALA A 234 -3.65 23.44 -1.72
C ALA A 234 -2.37 23.67 -0.92
N ASN A 235 -1.80 22.59 -0.43
CA ASN A 235 -0.52 22.61 0.27
C ASN A 235 0.60 23.08 -0.66
N LEU A 236 1.27 24.19 -0.31
CA LEU A 236 2.30 24.79 -1.13
C LEU A 236 3.70 24.16 -0.95
N LYS A 237 3.86 23.17 -0.05
CA LYS A 237 5.18 22.57 0.21
C LYS A 237 5.53 21.49 -0.82
N ARG A 238 5.88 21.91 -2.04
CA ARG A 238 6.16 21.04 -3.20
C ARG A 238 7.50 20.29 -3.14
N ASP A 239 8.41 20.64 -2.22
CA ASP A 239 9.79 20.13 -2.23
C ASP A 239 10.03 18.97 -1.26
N PHE A 240 9.00 18.48 -0.57
CA PHE A 240 9.15 17.34 0.34
C PHE A 240 9.41 16.05 -0.42
N LYS A 241 10.55 15.39 -0.13
CA LYS A 241 10.89 14.08 -0.68
C LYS A 241 10.84 13.04 0.44
N LEU A 242 9.83 12.18 0.38
CA LEU A 242 9.60 11.12 1.38
C LEU A 242 10.84 10.24 1.56
N GLN A 243 11.46 9.80 0.45
CA GLN A 243 12.66 8.96 0.53
C GLN A 243 13.80 9.66 1.27
N GLY A 244 14.09 10.92 0.95
CA GLY A 244 15.11 11.69 1.65
C GLY A 244 14.82 11.87 3.15
N TYR A 245 13.55 12.02 3.53
CA TYR A 245 13.14 12.07 4.92
C TYR A 245 13.38 10.71 5.63
N LEU A 246 13.11 9.60 4.96
CA LEU A 246 13.35 8.25 5.51
C LEU A 246 14.85 7.96 5.63
N ASP A 247 15.65 8.31 4.62
CA ASP A 247 17.11 8.12 4.60
C ASP A 247 17.80 8.95 5.71
N ALA A 248 17.25 10.13 5.99
CA ALA A 248 17.69 10.96 7.13
C ALA A 248 17.20 10.46 8.51
N GLY A 249 16.54 9.28 8.56
CA GLY A 249 16.06 8.70 9.82
C GLY A 249 14.78 9.33 10.36
N GLY A 250 14.01 10.02 9.54
CA GLY A 250 12.81 10.77 9.95
C GLY A 250 11.72 9.94 10.66
N MET A 251 11.72 8.62 10.49
CA MET A 251 10.82 7.70 11.23
C MET A 251 11.50 6.98 12.38
N GLN A 252 12.78 7.20 12.58
CA GLN A 252 13.46 6.67 13.74
C GLN A 252 13.24 7.61 14.93
N PHE A 253 13.00 7.05 16.12
CA PHE A 253 12.98 7.83 17.35
C PHE A 253 14.43 8.04 17.76
N THR A 254 14.96 9.23 17.46
CA THR A 254 16.29 9.62 17.91
C THR A 254 16.22 10.07 19.37
N SER A 255 17.26 9.82 20.15
CA SER A 255 17.43 10.46 21.46
C SER A 255 17.66 11.95 21.28
N GLU A 256 17.16 12.76 22.20
CA GLU A 256 17.33 14.23 22.15
C GLU A 256 18.81 14.59 21.87
N GLY A 257 19.03 15.27 20.77
CA GLY A 257 20.33 15.83 20.39
C GLY A 257 21.18 15.03 19.40
N SER A 258 20.83 13.82 18.96
CA SER A 258 21.63 13.07 17.99
C SER A 258 20.82 12.31 16.97
N ALA A 259 20.38 13.02 15.93
CA ALA A 259 19.89 12.42 14.69
C ALA A 259 21.05 12.14 13.72
N GLY A 260 22.09 11.43 14.17
CA GLY A 260 23.31 11.24 13.38
C GLY A 260 23.66 9.77 13.16
N LEU A 261 24.39 9.52 12.08
CA LEU A 261 25.08 8.26 11.87
C LEU A 261 26.16 8.07 12.91
N ILE A 262 26.24 6.88 13.49
CA ILE A 262 27.30 6.48 14.43
C ILE A 262 28.01 5.25 13.90
N THR A 263 29.30 5.12 14.21
CA THR A 263 30.03 3.88 14.02
C THR A 263 29.75 2.96 15.21
N PHE A 264 28.81 2.06 15.02
CA PHE A 264 28.44 1.06 16.01
C PHE A 264 29.48 -0.05 16.05
N LYS A 265 30.01 -0.34 17.23
CA LYS A 265 30.95 -1.43 17.50
C LYS A 265 30.44 -2.31 18.61
N ALA A 266 30.42 -3.61 18.39
CA ALA A 266 29.95 -4.58 19.38
C ALA A 266 30.69 -5.91 19.24
N ARG A 267 30.75 -6.68 20.33
CA ARG A 267 31.00 -8.13 20.26
C ARG A 267 29.68 -8.83 20.15
N VAL A 268 29.55 -9.75 19.23
CA VAL A 268 28.35 -10.57 19.03
C VAL A 268 28.74 -12.04 19.04
N LYS A 269 27.87 -12.88 19.61
CA LYS A 269 28.09 -14.34 19.56
C LYS A 269 28.05 -14.83 18.14
N VAL A 270 28.79 -15.88 17.82
CA VAL A 270 28.91 -16.46 16.47
C VAL A 270 27.54 -16.77 15.89
N GLN A 271 26.59 -17.30 16.68
CA GLN A 271 25.22 -17.56 16.21
C GLN A 271 24.51 -16.28 15.73
N GLN A 272 24.68 -15.17 16.48
CA GLN A 272 24.12 -13.87 16.10
C GLN A 272 24.84 -13.29 14.88
N ALA A 273 26.15 -13.49 14.77
CA ALA A 273 26.93 -13.07 13.61
C ALA A 273 26.45 -13.74 12.32
N ASN A 274 26.15 -15.02 12.34
CA ASN A 274 25.60 -15.75 11.19
C ASN A 274 24.25 -15.15 10.72
N HIS A 275 23.35 -14.80 11.65
CA HIS A 275 22.11 -14.13 11.28
C HIS A 275 22.33 -12.73 10.68
N LEU A 276 23.35 -12.03 11.17
CA LEU A 276 23.69 -10.70 10.66
C LEU A 276 24.38 -10.74 9.29
N GLU A 277 25.03 -11.85 8.93
CA GLU A 277 25.53 -12.07 7.56
C GLU A 277 24.40 -12.20 6.56
N GLU A 278 23.28 -12.84 6.96
CA GLU A 278 22.08 -12.98 6.13
C GLU A 278 21.25 -11.67 6.07
N GLN A 279 21.24 -10.91 7.18
CA GLN A 279 20.47 -9.65 7.32
C GLN A 279 21.34 -8.56 7.96
N PRO A 280 22.22 -7.90 7.18
CA PRO A 280 23.15 -6.91 7.71
C PRO A 280 22.45 -5.64 8.21
N LEU A 281 23.00 -5.03 9.26
CA LEU A 281 22.48 -3.78 9.84
C LEU A 281 22.67 -2.57 8.91
N SER A 282 23.70 -2.62 8.06
CA SER A 282 24.01 -1.58 7.08
C SER A 282 24.86 -2.17 5.94
N GLY A 283 24.93 -1.45 4.82
CA GLY A 283 25.71 -1.90 3.66
C GLY A 283 27.23 -1.93 3.87
N ASP A 284 27.74 -1.24 4.90
CA ASP A 284 29.16 -1.21 5.29
C ASP A 284 29.48 -2.10 6.49
N MET A 285 28.51 -2.93 6.94
CA MET A 285 28.72 -3.83 8.07
C MET A 285 29.88 -4.80 7.82
N GLN A 286 30.71 -4.95 8.83
CA GLN A 286 31.83 -5.87 8.84
C GLN A 286 31.76 -6.77 10.08
N LEU A 287 32.03 -8.07 9.87
CA LEU A 287 32.17 -9.06 10.91
C LEU A 287 33.55 -9.66 10.85
N SER A 288 34.23 -9.77 11.98
CA SER A 288 35.52 -10.43 12.09
C SER A 288 35.56 -11.35 13.31
N LYS A 289 36.03 -12.59 13.13
CA LYS A 289 36.11 -13.56 14.21
C LYS A 289 37.14 -13.09 15.25
N ILE A 290 36.75 -13.08 16.54
CA ILE A 290 37.67 -12.83 17.68
C ILE A 290 38.16 -14.18 18.21
N ASP A 291 37.22 -15.09 18.50
CA ASP A 291 37.48 -16.45 19.00
C ASP A 291 36.35 -17.38 18.56
N ASP A 292 36.26 -18.57 19.13
CA ASP A 292 35.24 -19.58 18.75
C ASP A 292 33.81 -19.19 19.25
N GLU A 293 33.68 -18.24 20.14
CA GLU A 293 32.40 -17.83 20.72
C GLU A 293 31.96 -16.45 20.21
N TRP A 294 32.92 -15.56 19.88
CA TRP A 294 32.65 -14.15 19.62
C TRP A 294 33.20 -13.63 18.30
N CYS A 295 32.42 -12.73 17.68
CA CYS A 295 32.83 -11.94 16.52
C CYS A 295 32.80 -10.44 16.87
N LEU A 296 33.68 -9.66 16.28
CA LEU A 296 33.63 -8.20 16.30
C LEU A 296 32.71 -7.73 15.17
N LEU A 297 31.71 -6.95 15.51
CA LEU A 297 30.80 -6.26 14.60
C LEU A 297 31.17 -4.79 14.51
N THR A 298 31.25 -4.27 13.29
CA THR A 298 31.35 -2.82 13.03
C THR A 298 30.37 -2.46 11.92
N ALA A 299 29.55 -1.41 12.12
CA ALA A 299 28.54 -0.96 11.17
C ALA A 299 28.24 0.53 11.36
N THR A 300 27.94 1.24 10.27
CA THR A 300 27.43 2.61 10.34
C THR A 300 25.91 2.56 10.42
N VAL A 301 25.34 3.03 11.53
CA VAL A 301 23.91 2.98 11.81
C VAL A 301 23.42 4.31 12.37
N ILE A 302 22.11 4.54 12.31
CA ILE A 302 21.49 5.73 12.94
C ILE A 302 21.37 5.49 14.44
N ASP A 303 21.80 6.46 15.26
CA ASP A 303 21.60 6.45 16.71
C ASP A 303 20.11 6.64 17.04
N SER A 304 19.41 5.54 17.26
CA SER A 304 17.95 5.50 17.40
C SER A 304 17.50 4.59 18.54
N TRP A 305 16.25 4.80 18.99
CA TRP A 305 15.61 3.88 19.93
C TRP A 305 15.47 2.48 19.37
N GLN A 306 15.33 2.33 18.03
CA GLN A 306 15.28 1.02 17.37
C GLN A 306 16.57 0.25 17.55
N LEU A 307 17.72 0.92 17.40
CA LEU A 307 19.01 0.30 17.67
C LEU A 307 19.09 -0.17 19.12
N ARG A 308 18.64 0.66 20.08
CA ARG A 308 18.64 0.29 21.51
C ARG A 308 17.72 -0.89 21.78
N TRP A 309 16.50 -0.90 21.23
CA TRP A 309 15.58 -2.01 21.38
C TRP A 309 16.12 -3.29 20.75
N TRP A 310 16.75 -3.19 19.58
CA TRP A 310 17.40 -4.32 18.93
C TRP A 310 18.55 -4.86 19.79
N ILE A 311 19.41 -4.01 20.34
CA ILE A 311 20.47 -4.40 21.28
C ILE A 311 19.87 -5.09 22.51
N MET A 312 18.83 -4.52 23.10
CA MET A 312 18.18 -5.09 24.28
C MET A 312 17.51 -6.45 24.01
N SER A 313 16.93 -6.64 22.84
CA SER A 313 16.34 -7.94 22.45
C SER A 313 17.39 -9.04 22.31
N HIS A 314 18.66 -8.67 22.08
CA HIS A 314 19.81 -9.58 21.95
C HIS A 314 20.81 -9.45 23.10
N ALA A 315 20.41 -8.86 24.23
CA ALA A 315 21.33 -8.48 25.32
C ALA A 315 22.24 -9.62 25.83
N ALA A 316 21.79 -10.88 25.78
CA ALA A 316 22.61 -12.04 26.15
C ALA A 316 23.65 -12.43 25.12
N ASN A 317 23.54 -11.94 23.88
CA ASN A 317 24.35 -12.34 22.73
C ASN A 317 25.15 -11.18 22.14
N ILE A 318 25.08 -9.97 22.73
CA ILE A 318 25.72 -8.78 22.24
C ILE A 318 26.31 -7.94 23.37
N GLU A 319 27.52 -7.47 23.18
CA GLU A 319 28.17 -6.51 24.07
C GLU A 319 28.52 -5.24 23.25
N VAL A 320 27.95 -4.11 23.62
CA VAL A 320 28.25 -2.83 22.99
C VAL A 320 29.64 -2.36 23.43
N LEU A 321 30.52 -2.14 22.46
CA LEU A 321 31.88 -1.59 22.67
C LEU A 321 31.95 -0.09 22.42
N GLY A 322 31.09 0.41 21.53
CA GLY A 322 31.05 1.83 21.20
C GLY A 322 29.88 2.22 20.29
N PRO A 323 29.55 3.49 20.24
CA PRO A 323 30.17 4.61 20.97
C PRO A 323 29.86 4.62 22.48
N GLU A 324 30.68 5.31 23.28
CA GLU A 324 30.62 5.27 24.74
C GLU A 324 29.25 5.71 25.31
N ASN A 325 28.66 6.75 24.75
CA ASN A 325 27.31 7.21 25.14
C ASN A 325 26.24 6.13 24.96
N LEU A 326 26.27 5.37 23.87
CA LEU A 326 25.36 4.25 23.61
C LEU A 326 25.62 3.12 24.62
N ARG A 327 26.89 2.75 24.82
CA ARG A 327 27.28 1.74 25.82
C ARG A 327 26.77 2.08 27.21
N ALA A 328 27.04 3.32 27.67
CA ALA A 328 26.61 3.80 28.97
C ALA A 328 25.07 3.75 29.13
N ASN A 329 24.33 4.15 28.10
CA ASN A 329 22.86 4.09 28.10
C ASN A 329 22.33 2.65 28.21
N ILE A 330 22.93 1.71 27.47
CA ILE A 330 22.54 0.28 27.54
C ILE A 330 22.86 -0.30 28.92
N VAL A 331 24.05 -0.03 29.48
CA VAL A 331 24.44 -0.49 30.82
C VAL A 331 23.47 0.06 31.88
N GLN A 332 23.12 1.33 31.82
CA GLN A 332 22.16 1.94 32.74
C GLN A 332 20.78 1.30 32.65
N THR A 333 20.31 1.05 31.42
CA THR A 333 19.01 0.40 31.17
C THR A 333 18.98 -1.02 31.73
N LEU A 334 20.02 -1.81 31.48
CA LEU A 334 20.16 -3.19 32.01
C LEU A 334 20.23 -3.19 33.53
N THR A 335 20.97 -2.27 34.15
CA THR A 335 21.09 -2.13 35.60
C THR A 335 19.74 -1.81 36.23
N ASN A 336 19.01 -0.84 35.65
CA ASN A 336 17.67 -0.49 36.11
C ASN A 336 16.70 -1.68 35.97
N SER A 337 16.74 -2.39 34.84
CA SER A 337 15.92 -3.57 34.62
C SER A 337 16.22 -4.66 35.64
N LEU A 338 17.53 -4.96 35.89
CA LEU A 338 17.93 -5.96 36.86
C LEU A 338 17.44 -5.63 38.27
N SER A 339 17.42 -4.33 38.64
CA SER A 339 16.94 -3.89 39.97
C SER A 339 15.47 -4.21 40.21
N LEU A 340 14.64 -4.27 39.14
CA LEU A 340 13.22 -4.62 39.24
C LEU A 340 12.99 -6.11 39.59
N TYR A 341 13.93 -6.99 39.24
CA TYR A 341 13.86 -8.43 39.51
C TYR A 341 14.60 -8.88 40.79
N LYS A 342 15.38 -7.98 41.41
CA LYS A 342 16.09 -8.23 42.64
C LYS A 342 15.31 -7.73 43.86
N LYS A 343 13.98 -7.94 43.86
CA LYS A 343 13.16 -7.66 45.05
C LYS A 343 13.29 -8.76 46.10
#